data_741c0d592441253bf044af4f61784246
#
_entry.id   741c0d592441253bf044af4f61784246
#
_cell.length_a   1.000
_cell.length_b   1.000
_cell.length_c   1.000
_cell.angle_alpha   90.00
_cell.angle_beta   90.00
_cell.angle_gamma   90.00
#
_symmetry.space_group_name_H-M   'P 1'
#
loop_
_entity.id
_entity.type
_entity.pdbx_description
1 polymer ?
#
loop_
_entity_poly.entity_id
_entity_poly.type
_entity_poly.pdbx_seq_one_letter_code
_entity_poly.pdbx_strand_id
1 'polypeptide(L)'
;MAEGLLRALAGERFEAASAGTEATRVHPLAIRVMDEVGIDLRRHSSKTFDQFLAQPWDCVITVCDNANEWCPVFPARTTRLHWRFEDPSAASGSEDERLRVFRRIRDEIRGRLEGFIATGRGASEAHTMPITTRRATKADAGAIARIYNQGIEDRIATFETRPRTTEDVVGWFDGVHPVVVAEQGGQVVGFASTSSYRPRECYAKIAEFSVYVAREHRGLGVGRQALMALIEESAKAGLHKLVSRIFPENVASRAACRAAGFHEVGVYKAHGQLEGVWKDCVVVERLVNG
;
A
#
# COMPACT_ATOMS: atom_id res chain seq x y z
N MET A 1 3.30 5.37 -21.45
CA MET A 1 2.01 4.76 -21.84
C MET A 1 0.81 5.51 -21.22
N ALA A 2 0.71 5.69 -19.90
CA ALA A 2 -0.45 6.32 -19.26
C ALA A 2 -0.81 7.71 -19.80
N GLU A 3 0.16 8.63 -19.94
CA GLU A 3 -0.06 9.97 -20.55
C GLU A 3 -0.66 9.87 -21.94
N GLY A 4 -0.08 9.02 -22.80
CA GLY A 4 -0.58 8.85 -24.18
C GLY A 4 -1.99 8.28 -24.24
N LEU A 5 -2.29 7.28 -23.38
CA LEU A 5 -3.64 6.71 -23.26
C LEU A 5 -4.66 7.75 -22.76
N LEU A 6 -4.34 8.51 -21.71
CA LEU A 6 -5.26 9.51 -21.17
C LEU A 6 -5.55 10.62 -22.19
N ARG A 7 -4.53 11.08 -22.91
CA ARG A 7 -4.70 12.06 -23.99
C ARG A 7 -5.56 11.53 -25.14
N ALA A 8 -5.39 10.25 -25.51
CA ALA A 8 -6.19 9.65 -26.57
C ALA A 8 -7.65 9.39 -26.15
N LEU A 9 -7.87 8.99 -24.89
CA LEU A 9 -9.21 8.68 -24.37
C LEU A 9 -10.03 9.91 -23.99
N ALA A 10 -9.39 10.99 -23.50
CA ALA A 10 -10.09 12.13 -22.92
C ALA A 10 -9.27 13.43 -22.94
N GLY A 11 -8.44 13.66 -23.97
CA GLY A 11 -7.59 14.85 -24.07
C GLY A 11 -8.33 16.19 -24.15
N GLU A 12 -9.62 16.18 -24.50
CA GLU A 12 -10.47 17.37 -24.43
C GLU A 12 -10.91 17.74 -23.00
N ARG A 13 -10.84 16.78 -22.08
CA ARG A 13 -11.27 16.93 -20.67
C ARG A 13 -10.12 17.03 -19.69
N PHE A 14 -8.96 16.48 -20.04
CA PHE A 14 -7.81 16.37 -19.14
C PHE A 14 -6.52 16.86 -19.82
N GLU A 15 -5.83 17.75 -19.15
CA GLU A 15 -4.43 18.04 -19.46
C GLU A 15 -3.57 16.99 -18.74
N ALA A 16 -2.89 16.13 -19.52
CA ALA A 16 -2.08 15.04 -18.99
C ALA A 16 -0.60 15.31 -19.17
N ALA A 17 0.17 15.09 -18.12
CA ALA A 17 1.64 15.05 -18.15
C ALA A 17 2.15 13.80 -17.44
N SER A 18 3.34 13.33 -17.80
CA SER A 18 4.04 12.27 -17.07
C SER A 18 5.45 12.69 -16.74
N ALA A 19 5.95 12.24 -15.59
CA ALA A 19 7.31 12.48 -15.13
C ALA A 19 7.84 11.26 -14.37
N GLY A 20 9.15 11.17 -14.25
CA GLY A 20 9.86 10.18 -13.44
C GLY A 20 10.89 10.83 -12.54
N THR A 21 11.61 10.01 -11.78
CA THR A 21 12.76 10.44 -10.96
C THR A 21 13.96 10.83 -11.82
N GLU A 22 14.07 10.21 -12.99
CA GLU A 22 15.15 10.46 -13.96
C GLU A 22 14.58 10.67 -15.36
N ALA A 23 15.21 11.55 -16.13
CA ALA A 23 14.88 11.77 -17.54
C ALA A 23 15.62 10.71 -18.37
N THR A 24 14.90 9.67 -18.78
CA THR A 24 15.38 8.59 -19.65
C THR A 24 14.76 8.70 -21.04
N ARG A 25 14.80 7.64 -21.83
CA ARG A 25 14.09 7.56 -23.11
C ARG A 25 12.81 6.73 -22.97
N VAL A 26 11.80 7.05 -23.78
CA VAL A 26 10.62 6.19 -23.88
C VAL A 26 11.05 4.81 -24.36
N HIS A 27 10.67 3.76 -23.64
CA HIS A 27 11.10 2.41 -23.92
C HIS A 27 10.60 1.95 -25.31
N PRO A 28 11.46 1.34 -26.18
CA PRO A 28 11.07 0.97 -27.55
C PRO A 28 9.84 0.05 -27.62
N LEU A 29 9.73 -0.93 -26.71
CA LEU A 29 8.55 -1.81 -26.65
C LEU A 29 7.29 -1.06 -26.22
N ALA A 30 7.39 -0.01 -25.40
CA ALA A 30 6.25 0.84 -25.06
C ALA A 30 5.76 1.62 -26.31
N ILE A 31 6.67 2.13 -27.12
CA ILE A 31 6.30 2.78 -28.39
C ILE A 31 5.56 1.78 -29.28
N ARG A 32 6.12 0.57 -29.45
CA ARG A 32 5.55 -0.46 -30.33
C ARG A 32 4.13 -0.88 -29.91
N VAL A 33 3.92 -1.18 -28.61
CA VAL A 33 2.60 -1.62 -28.16
C VAL A 33 1.56 -0.48 -28.18
N MET A 34 1.99 0.78 -28.07
CA MET A 34 1.10 1.93 -28.21
C MET A 34 0.76 2.21 -29.67
N ASP A 35 1.69 2.03 -30.60
CA ASP A 35 1.42 2.07 -32.04
C ASP A 35 0.36 1.05 -32.46
N GLU A 36 0.34 -0.15 -31.84
CA GLU A 36 -0.67 -1.19 -32.10
C GLU A 36 -2.12 -0.72 -31.83
N VAL A 37 -2.28 0.28 -30.97
CA VAL A 37 -3.58 0.89 -30.62
C VAL A 37 -3.74 2.31 -31.16
N GLY A 38 -2.90 2.70 -32.14
CA GLY A 38 -2.98 3.98 -32.85
C GLY A 38 -2.46 5.19 -32.08
N ILE A 39 -1.66 4.99 -31.03
CA ILE A 39 -1.13 6.07 -30.20
C ILE A 39 0.38 6.21 -30.41
N ASP A 40 0.82 7.29 -31.05
CA ASP A 40 2.24 7.57 -31.32
C ASP A 40 2.93 8.19 -30.09
N LEU A 41 3.90 7.47 -29.53
CA LEU A 41 4.73 7.95 -28.43
C LEU A 41 6.09 8.50 -28.85
N ARG A 42 6.45 8.52 -30.13
CA ARG A 42 7.79 8.97 -30.62
C ARG A 42 8.09 10.41 -30.29
N ARG A 43 7.05 11.25 -30.19
CA ARG A 43 7.16 12.66 -29.81
C ARG A 43 7.11 12.91 -28.31
N HIS A 44 6.89 11.87 -27.49
CA HIS A 44 6.90 11.99 -26.05
C HIS A 44 8.35 11.99 -25.53
N SER A 45 8.66 12.90 -24.62
CA SER A 45 9.93 12.96 -23.92
C SER A 45 9.77 12.51 -22.47
N SER A 46 10.77 11.85 -21.94
CA SER A 46 10.86 11.62 -20.49
C SER A 46 11.23 12.93 -19.80
N LYS A 47 10.55 13.24 -18.71
CA LYS A 47 10.71 14.47 -17.94
C LYS A 47 10.89 14.13 -16.48
N THR A 48 11.61 14.96 -15.72
CA THR A 48 11.65 14.86 -14.26
C THR A 48 10.47 15.60 -13.65
N PHE A 49 10.04 15.18 -12.47
CA PHE A 49 8.91 15.81 -11.79
C PHE A 49 9.19 17.25 -11.33
N ASP A 50 10.46 17.67 -11.21
CA ASP A 50 10.83 19.03 -10.81
C ASP A 50 10.17 20.10 -11.69
N GLN A 51 9.97 19.79 -12.97
CA GLN A 51 9.34 20.70 -13.95
C GLN A 51 7.84 20.96 -13.63
N PHE A 52 7.23 20.13 -12.79
CA PHE A 52 5.80 20.15 -12.51
C PHE A 52 5.45 20.58 -11.08
N LEU A 53 6.45 20.73 -10.18
CA LEU A 53 6.22 21.04 -8.76
C LEU A 53 5.57 22.41 -8.52
N ALA A 54 5.87 23.39 -9.40
CA ALA A 54 5.34 24.74 -9.29
C ALA A 54 3.96 24.92 -9.93
N GLN A 55 3.44 23.90 -10.60
CA GLN A 55 2.17 23.97 -11.33
C GLN A 55 1.02 23.44 -10.48
N PRO A 56 -0.19 24.03 -10.57
CA PRO A 56 -1.36 23.51 -9.90
C PRO A 56 -1.89 22.27 -10.65
N TRP A 57 -1.78 21.10 -10.03
CA TRP A 57 -2.34 19.85 -10.53
C TRP A 57 -3.56 19.47 -9.71
N ASP A 58 -4.66 19.13 -10.38
CA ASP A 58 -5.87 18.61 -9.71
C ASP A 58 -5.62 17.18 -9.18
N CYS A 59 -4.85 16.39 -9.92
CA CYS A 59 -4.57 15.00 -9.57
C CYS A 59 -3.14 14.59 -9.94
N VAL A 60 -2.48 13.89 -9.04
CA VAL A 60 -1.18 13.23 -9.26
C VAL A 60 -1.37 11.73 -9.06
N ILE A 61 -1.04 10.95 -10.07
CA ILE A 61 -1.16 9.50 -10.07
C ILE A 61 0.24 8.89 -10.10
N THR A 62 0.65 8.22 -9.02
CA THR A 62 1.89 7.44 -9.00
C THR A 62 1.61 6.02 -9.50
N VAL A 63 2.47 5.49 -10.36
CA VAL A 63 2.24 4.21 -11.06
C VAL A 63 3.22 3.10 -10.69
N CYS A 64 4.22 3.39 -9.87
CA CYS A 64 5.17 2.42 -9.34
C CYS A 64 5.47 2.71 -7.86
N ASP A 65 5.90 1.69 -7.11
CA ASP A 65 6.18 1.81 -5.68
C ASP A 65 7.32 2.80 -5.40
N ASN A 66 8.39 2.77 -6.18
CA ASN A 66 9.50 3.72 -6.06
C ASN A 66 9.05 5.17 -6.25
N ALA A 67 8.16 5.45 -7.22
CA ALA A 67 7.62 6.79 -7.42
C ALA A 67 6.74 7.26 -6.26
N ASN A 68 6.11 6.35 -5.52
CA ASN A 68 5.31 6.70 -4.36
C ASN A 68 6.19 7.11 -3.16
N GLU A 69 7.37 6.51 -3.00
CA GLU A 69 8.30 6.83 -1.91
C GLU A 69 9.05 8.16 -2.13
N TRP A 70 9.38 8.47 -3.39
CA TRP A 70 10.14 9.67 -3.77
C TRP A 70 9.26 10.78 -4.35
N CYS A 71 7.92 10.61 -4.33
CA CYS A 71 7.01 11.61 -4.86
C CYS A 71 7.05 12.87 -4.00
N PRO A 72 7.45 14.01 -4.56
CA PRO A 72 7.54 15.28 -3.84
C PRO A 72 6.18 15.72 -3.29
N VAL A 73 6.20 16.63 -2.34
CA VAL A 73 4.99 17.22 -1.77
C VAL A 73 4.39 18.19 -2.79
N PHE A 74 3.27 17.81 -3.38
CA PHE A 74 2.45 18.71 -4.20
C PHE A 74 1.53 19.57 -3.29
N PRO A 75 1.02 20.72 -3.79
CA PRO A 75 0.11 21.59 -3.02
C PRO A 75 -1.06 20.82 -2.40
N ALA A 76 -1.54 21.27 -1.24
CA ALA A 76 -2.54 20.57 -0.42
C ALA A 76 -3.90 20.29 -1.12
N ARG A 77 -4.20 20.95 -2.22
CA ARG A 77 -5.43 20.76 -3.01
C ARG A 77 -5.31 19.67 -4.07
N THR A 78 -4.13 19.10 -4.29
CA THR A 78 -3.88 18.07 -5.31
C THR A 78 -4.36 16.70 -4.80
N THR A 79 -5.30 16.08 -5.52
CA THR A 79 -5.70 14.70 -5.25
C THR A 79 -4.53 13.75 -5.57
N ARG A 80 -4.18 12.89 -4.65
CA ARG A 80 -3.11 11.90 -4.86
C ARG A 80 -3.69 10.51 -4.98
N LEU A 81 -3.34 9.82 -6.06
CA LEU A 81 -3.73 8.44 -6.33
C LEU A 81 -2.48 7.59 -6.49
N HIS A 82 -2.58 6.33 -6.09
CA HIS A 82 -1.54 5.35 -6.34
C HIS A 82 -2.12 4.15 -7.10
N TRP A 83 -1.64 3.95 -8.34
CA TRP A 83 -2.00 2.82 -9.17
C TRP A 83 -0.81 1.90 -9.32
N ARG A 84 -0.85 0.78 -8.65
CA ARG A 84 0.24 -0.18 -8.70
C ARG A 84 0.16 -0.97 -10.00
N PHE A 85 1.21 -0.85 -10.83
CA PHE A 85 1.43 -1.69 -12.01
C PHE A 85 2.80 -2.35 -11.90
N GLU A 86 2.91 -3.55 -12.44
CA GLU A 86 4.20 -4.18 -12.65
C GLU A 86 5.03 -3.34 -13.63
N ASP A 87 6.33 -3.19 -13.38
CA ASP A 87 7.22 -2.51 -14.32
C ASP A 87 7.51 -3.42 -15.52
N PRO A 88 6.96 -3.12 -16.70
CA PRO A 88 7.18 -3.96 -17.87
C PRO A 88 8.64 -3.93 -18.37
N SER A 89 9.44 -2.95 -17.97
CA SER A 89 10.85 -2.87 -18.36
C SER A 89 11.72 -3.93 -17.67
N ALA A 90 11.27 -4.44 -16.53
CA ALA A 90 11.92 -5.53 -15.80
C ALA A 90 11.64 -6.92 -16.40
N ALA A 91 10.75 -7.02 -17.40
CA ALA A 91 10.42 -8.29 -18.02
C ALA A 91 11.63 -8.88 -18.75
N SER A 92 11.90 -10.16 -18.48
CA SER A 92 12.96 -10.96 -19.10
C SER A 92 12.39 -11.92 -20.15
N GLY A 93 13.26 -12.55 -20.94
CA GLY A 93 12.89 -13.50 -21.98
C GLY A 93 13.00 -12.95 -23.41
N SER A 94 12.38 -13.66 -24.35
CA SER A 94 12.34 -13.27 -25.76
C SER A 94 11.59 -11.94 -25.97
N GLU A 95 11.81 -11.30 -27.10
CA GLU A 95 11.11 -10.06 -27.45
C GLU A 95 9.58 -10.25 -27.43
N ASP A 96 9.08 -11.39 -27.91
CA ASP A 96 7.66 -11.69 -27.93
C ASP A 96 7.07 -11.87 -26.52
N GLU A 97 7.82 -12.46 -25.61
CA GLU A 97 7.42 -12.58 -24.19
C GLU A 97 7.35 -11.21 -23.52
N ARG A 98 8.36 -10.39 -23.75
CA ARG A 98 8.38 -9.01 -23.23
C ARG A 98 7.26 -8.17 -23.83
N LEU A 99 6.97 -8.29 -25.13
CA LEU A 99 5.84 -7.60 -25.77
C LEU A 99 4.49 -8.01 -25.16
N ARG A 100 4.30 -9.29 -24.81
CA ARG A 100 3.07 -9.73 -24.10
C ARG A 100 2.89 -9.01 -22.76
N VAL A 101 3.99 -8.83 -21.98
CA VAL A 101 3.94 -8.10 -20.72
C VAL A 101 3.58 -6.63 -20.97
N PHE A 102 4.24 -5.96 -21.94
CA PHE A 102 3.93 -4.56 -22.27
C PHE A 102 2.48 -4.37 -22.73
N ARG A 103 1.91 -5.30 -23.54
CA ARG A 103 0.49 -5.26 -23.94
C ARG A 103 -0.43 -5.41 -22.74
N ARG A 104 -0.17 -6.38 -21.86
CA ARG A 104 -0.96 -6.59 -20.64
C ARG A 104 -0.98 -5.33 -19.79
N ILE A 105 0.19 -4.75 -19.47
CA ILE A 105 0.28 -3.52 -18.66
C ILE A 105 -0.37 -2.33 -19.35
N ARG A 106 -0.24 -2.18 -20.68
CA ARG A 106 -0.98 -1.16 -21.44
C ARG A 106 -2.49 -1.29 -21.23
N ASP A 107 -3.01 -2.49 -21.33
CA ASP A 107 -4.45 -2.75 -21.23
C ASP A 107 -4.97 -2.60 -19.79
N GLU A 108 -4.17 -2.97 -18.78
CA GLU A 108 -4.44 -2.69 -17.36
C GLU A 108 -4.50 -1.16 -17.09
N ILE A 109 -3.53 -0.39 -17.60
CA ILE A 109 -3.52 1.06 -17.50
C ILE A 109 -4.75 1.65 -18.19
N ARG A 110 -5.11 1.17 -19.37
CA ARG A 110 -6.28 1.63 -20.13
C ARG A 110 -7.56 1.43 -19.31
N GLY A 111 -7.81 0.23 -18.78
CA GLY A 111 -8.99 -0.05 -17.97
C GLY A 111 -9.09 0.84 -16.72
N ARG A 112 -7.93 1.12 -16.08
CA ARG A 112 -7.87 2.05 -14.93
C ARG A 112 -8.24 3.48 -15.35
N LEU A 113 -7.72 3.96 -16.48
CA LEU A 113 -8.01 5.29 -17.01
C LEU A 113 -9.47 5.43 -17.46
N GLU A 114 -10.06 4.41 -18.07
CA GLU A 114 -11.47 4.41 -18.46
C GLU A 114 -12.39 4.57 -17.22
N GLY A 115 -12.09 3.85 -16.14
CA GLY A 115 -12.76 4.04 -14.85
C GLY A 115 -12.57 5.45 -14.27
N PHE A 116 -11.34 5.99 -14.33
CA PHE A 116 -11.02 7.36 -13.91
C PHE A 116 -11.81 8.40 -14.69
N ILE A 117 -11.88 8.26 -16.01
CA ILE A 117 -12.57 9.18 -16.91
C ILE A 117 -14.09 9.13 -16.69
N ALA A 118 -14.66 7.93 -16.50
CA ALA A 118 -16.10 7.74 -16.33
C ALA A 118 -16.63 8.39 -15.05
N THR A 119 -15.84 8.33 -13.97
CA THR A 119 -16.22 8.88 -12.68
C THR A 119 -15.85 10.36 -12.51
N GLY A 120 -14.99 10.93 -13.39
CA GLY A 120 -14.43 12.27 -13.24
C GLY A 120 -13.55 12.44 -11.98
N ARG A 121 -13.38 11.36 -11.23
CA ARG A 121 -12.60 11.25 -10.00
C ARG A 121 -11.84 9.93 -10.04
N GLY A 122 -10.56 9.96 -9.82
CA GLY A 122 -9.69 8.78 -9.91
C GLY A 122 -9.77 7.80 -8.76
N ALA A 123 -10.82 7.89 -7.96
CA ALA A 123 -11.18 6.88 -6.97
C ALA A 123 -12.68 6.62 -7.11
N SER A 124 -13.13 5.40 -6.85
CA SER A 124 -14.54 5.18 -6.53
C SER A 124 -14.91 6.16 -5.41
N GLU A 125 -16.16 6.62 -5.33
CA GLU A 125 -16.62 7.51 -4.24
C GLU A 125 -16.21 6.98 -2.86
N ALA A 126 -16.06 5.67 -2.72
CA ALA A 126 -15.53 5.01 -1.55
C ALA A 126 -14.12 5.51 -1.14
N HIS A 127 -13.22 5.83 -2.09
CA HIS A 127 -11.86 6.31 -1.79
C HIS A 127 -11.77 7.81 -1.48
N THR A 128 -12.82 8.59 -1.77
CA THR A 128 -12.90 10.03 -1.38
C THR A 128 -13.48 10.23 0.01
N MET A 129 -14.11 9.21 0.59
CA MET A 129 -14.62 9.26 1.95
C MET A 129 -13.46 9.29 2.94
N PRO A 130 -13.56 10.07 4.05
CA PRO A 130 -12.52 10.08 5.07
C PRO A 130 -12.35 8.68 5.67
N ILE A 131 -11.11 8.32 5.95
CA ILE A 131 -10.81 7.12 6.72
C ILE A 131 -11.14 7.42 8.18
N THR A 132 -11.98 6.61 8.79
CA THR A 132 -12.29 6.65 10.22
C THR A 132 -11.76 5.40 10.90
N THR A 133 -11.46 5.50 12.18
CA THR A 133 -10.97 4.36 12.96
C THR A 133 -11.83 4.17 14.20
N ARG A 134 -12.02 2.94 14.59
CA ARG A 134 -12.72 2.56 15.81
C ARG A 134 -12.20 1.25 16.39
N ARG A 135 -12.52 1.00 17.66
CA ARG A 135 -12.32 -0.33 18.22
C ARG A 135 -13.12 -1.37 17.43
N ALA A 136 -12.49 -2.50 17.13
CA ALA A 136 -13.13 -3.59 16.43
C ALA A 136 -14.06 -4.37 17.37
N THR A 137 -15.05 -5.00 16.79
CA THR A 137 -15.99 -5.92 17.44
C THR A 137 -15.92 -7.29 16.77
N LYS A 138 -16.52 -8.31 17.38
CA LYS A 138 -16.61 -9.65 16.77
C LYS A 138 -17.33 -9.66 15.42
N ALA A 139 -18.18 -8.66 15.14
CA ALA A 139 -18.84 -8.52 13.84
C ALA A 139 -17.85 -8.18 12.70
N ASP A 140 -16.69 -7.61 13.02
CA ASP A 140 -15.65 -7.26 12.05
C ASP A 140 -14.76 -8.45 11.70
N ALA A 141 -14.87 -9.56 12.39
CA ALA A 141 -13.95 -10.70 12.28
C ALA A 141 -13.84 -11.25 10.85
N GLY A 142 -14.95 -11.30 10.09
CA GLY A 142 -14.93 -11.74 8.70
C GLY A 142 -14.15 -10.78 7.77
N ALA A 143 -14.28 -9.47 7.97
CA ALA A 143 -13.55 -8.48 7.20
C ALA A 143 -12.05 -8.50 7.57
N ILE A 144 -11.72 -8.64 8.85
CA ILE A 144 -10.35 -8.77 9.35
C ILE A 144 -9.69 -10.04 8.77
N ALA A 145 -10.37 -11.20 8.81
CA ALA A 145 -9.85 -12.44 8.23
C ALA A 145 -9.55 -12.31 6.74
N ARG A 146 -10.46 -11.70 5.97
CA ARG A 146 -10.26 -11.43 4.54
C ARG A 146 -9.00 -10.60 4.28
N ILE A 147 -8.82 -9.50 5.02
CA ILE A 147 -7.67 -8.59 4.86
C ILE A 147 -6.37 -9.27 5.31
N TYR A 148 -6.40 -10.03 6.40
CA TYR A 148 -5.26 -10.81 6.87
C TYR A 148 -4.81 -11.83 5.84
N ASN A 149 -5.76 -12.54 5.22
CA ASN A 149 -5.48 -13.57 4.21
C ASN A 149 -4.84 -13.00 2.95
N GLN A 150 -5.18 -11.76 2.55
CA GLN A 150 -4.44 -11.06 1.50
C GLN A 150 -2.95 -10.87 1.87
N GLY A 151 -2.65 -10.57 3.14
CA GLY A 151 -1.27 -10.47 3.63
C GLY A 151 -0.54 -11.82 3.65
N ILE A 152 -1.25 -12.93 3.93
CA ILE A 152 -0.71 -14.29 3.82
C ILE A 152 -0.37 -14.61 2.35
N GLU A 153 -1.30 -14.35 1.42
CA GLU A 153 -1.12 -14.59 -0.01
C GLU A 153 0.06 -13.80 -0.60
N ASP A 154 0.27 -12.57 -0.15
CA ASP A 154 1.33 -11.69 -0.64
C ASP A 154 2.74 -12.12 -0.20
N ARG A 155 2.89 -12.99 0.80
CA ARG A 155 4.18 -13.55 1.29
C ARG A 155 5.20 -12.54 1.80
N ILE A 156 4.79 -11.31 2.08
CA ILE A 156 5.70 -10.22 2.52
C ILE A 156 5.36 -9.64 3.90
N ALA A 157 4.32 -10.16 4.57
CA ALA A 157 3.81 -9.54 5.80
C ALA A 157 3.78 -10.49 7.02
N THR A 158 3.86 -11.79 6.82
CA THR A 158 3.72 -12.77 7.90
C THR A 158 4.41 -14.09 7.55
N PHE A 159 4.80 -14.85 8.58
CA PHE A 159 5.25 -16.24 8.44
C PHE A 159 4.09 -17.24 8.30
N GLU A 160 2.85 -16.78 8.51
CA GLU A 160 1.67 -17.63 8.36
C GLU A 160 1.46 -18.02 6.90
N THR A 161 1.12 -19.29 6.70
CA THR A 161 0.84 -19.86 5.37
C THR A 161 -0.58 -20.38 5.23
N ARG A 162 -1.24 -20.67 6.38
CA ARG A 162 -2.64 -21.12 6.43
C ARG A 162 -3.57 -19.91 6.52
N PRO A 163 -4.55 -19.78 5.63
CA PRO A 163 -5.58 -18.76 5.76
C PRO A 163 -6.31 -18.86 7.10
N ARG A 164 -6.66 -17.70 7.66
CA ARG A 164 -7.46 -17.58 8.89
C ARG A 164 -8.94 -17.59 8.55
N THR A 165 -9.72 -18.28 9.38
CA THR A 165 -11.18 -18.24 9.33
C THR A 165 -11.71 -17.07 10.15
N THR A 166 -13.01 -16.79 10.03
CA THR A 166 -13.68 -15.80 10.88
C THR A 166 -13.59 -16.21 12.35
N GLU A 167 -13.72 -17.48 12.65
CA GLU A 167 -13.64 -18.07 14.00
C GLU A 167 -12.25 -17.90 14.61
N ASP A 168 -11.19 -18.10 13.81
CA ASP A 168 -9.82 -17.83 14.26
C ASP A 168 -9.69 -16.38 14.74
N VAL A 169 -10.26 -15.42 14.00
CA VAL A 169 -10.21 -13.99 14.34
C VAL A 169 -11.11 -13.65 15.53
N VAL A 170 -12.26 -14.28 15.68
CA VAL A 170 -13.12 -14.11 16.87
C VAL A 170 -12.35 -14.41 18.14
N GLY A 171 -11.42 -15.38 18.09
CA GLY A 171 -10.54 -15.71 19.22
C GLY A 171 -9.56 -14.60 19.64
N TRP A 172 -9.34 -13.59 18.80
CA TRP A 172 -8.46 -12.44 19.15
C TRP A 172 -9.12 -11.44 20.10
N PHE A 173 -10.46 -11.49 20.23
CA PHE A 173 -11.23 -10.61 21.12
C PHE A 173 -11.26 -11.15 22.56
N ASP A 174 -10.08 -11.17 23.20
CA ASP A 174 -9.88 -11.68 24.56
C ASP A 174 -10.22 -10.67 25.68
N GLY A 175 -10.57 -9.43 25.30
CA GLY A 175 -10.90 -8.35 26.23
C GLY A 175 -9.68 -7.60 26.79
N VAL A 176 -8.46 -8.12 26.58
CA VAL A 176 -7.20 -7.56 27.09
C VAL A 176 -6.44 -6.85 25.97
N HIS A 177 -6.34 -7.48 24.81
CA HIS A 177 -5.56 -6.99 23.68
C HIS A 177 -6.44 -6.23 22.70
N PRO A 178 -6.20 -4.90 22.51
CA PRO A 178 -6.97 -4.10 21.58
C PRO A 178 -6.84 -4.57 20.13
N VAL A 179 -7.98 -4.54 19.45
CA VAL A 179 -8.09 -4.68 17.99
C VAL A 179 -8.85 -3.47 17.48
N VAL A 180 -8.34 -2.81 16.44
CA VAL A 180 -8.96 -1.65 15.81
C VAL A 180 -9.15 -1.88 14.32
N VAL A 181 -10.19 -1.30 13.75
CA VAL A 181 -10.44 -1.28 12.31
C VAL A 181 -10.36 0.15 11.79
N ALA A 182 -9.92 0.26 10.54
CA ALA A 182 -10.04 1.47 9.73
C ALA A 182 -11.13 1.24 8.71
N GLU A 183 -12.05 2.19 8.59
CA GLU A 183 -13.20 2.15 7.71
C GLU A 183 -13.15 3.27 6.69
N GLN A 184 -13.63 3.01 5.50
CA GLN A 184 -13.83 3.98 4.45
C GLN A 184 -15.13 3.67 3.71
N GLY A 185 -16.04 4.64 3.57
CA GLY A 185 -17.35 4.40 2.96
C GLY A 185 -18.18 3.33 3.66
N GLY A 186 -18.05 3.15 4.98
CA GLY A 186 -18.76 2.13 5.76
C GLY A 186 -18.20 0.71 5.63
N GLN A 187 -17.07 0.53 4.95
CA GLN A 187 -16.40 -0.77 4.79
C GLN A 187 -15.10 -0.80 5.60
N VAL A 188 -14.80 -1.93 6.24
CA VAL A 188 -13.50 -2.18 6.87
C VAL A 188 -12.45 -2.41 5.78
N VAL A 189 -11.49 -1.50 5.70
CA VAL A 189 -10.42 -1.44 4.69
C VAL A 189 -9.03 -1.69 5.26
N GLY A 190 -8.91 -1.76 6.57
CA GLY A 190 -7.68 -2.11 7.27
C GLY A 190 -7.93 -2.40 8.73
N PHE A 191 -6.97 -2.99 9.38
CA PHE A 191 -7.01 -3.22 10.83
C PHE A 191 -5.62 -3.21 11.44
N ALA A 192 -5.56 -2.97 12.74
CA ALA A 192 -4.39 -3.25 13.55
C ALA A 192 -4.81 -3.98 14.82
N SER A 193 -4.01 -4.91 15.27
CA SER A 193 -4.29 -5.76 16.42
C SER A 193 -3.09 -5.89 17.32
N THR A 194 -3.34 -6.18 18.61
CA THR A 194 -2.31 -6.57 19.56
C THR A 194 -2.52 -8.02 20.00
N SER A 195 -1.46 -8.62 20.49
CA SER A 195 -1.45 -9.93 21.12
C SER A 195 -0.37 -10.00 22.20
N SER A 196 -0.38 -11.04 23.03
CA SER A 196 0.63 -11.23 24.06
C SER A 196 2.03 -11.34 23.44
N TYR A 197 2.98 -10.56 23.96
CA TYR A 197 4.37 -10.59 23.52
C TYR A 197 5.10 -11.86 23.99
N ARG A 198 5.03 -12.19 25.29
CA ARG A 198 5.64 -13.39 25.89
C ARG A 198 4.91 -13.79 27.19
N PRO A 199 4.91 -15.06 27.54
CA PRO A 199 4.11 -15.58 28.66
C PRO A 199 4.65 -15.30 30.06
N ARG A 200 5.63 -14.37 30.25
CA ARG A 200 6.15 -14.00 31.55
C ARG A 200 5.47 -12.75 32.07
N GLU A 201 5.16 -12.71 33.37
CA GLU A 201 4.48 -11.58 34.04
C GLU A 201 5.20 -10.24 33.85
N CYS A 202 6.54 -10.22 33.85
CA CYS A 202 7.33 -9.02 33.58
C CYS A 202 7.09 -8.40 32.20
N TYR A 203 6.48 -9.13 31.26
CA TYR A 203 6.10 -8.67 29.92
C TYR A 203 4.60 -8.40 29.76
N ALA A 204 3.78 -8.52 30.82
CA ALA A 204 2.33 -8.41 30.75
C ALA A 204 1.82 -7.09 30.17
N LYS A 205 2.64 -6.01 30.25
CA LYS A 205 2.30 -4.69 29.65
C LYS A 205 3.00 -4.43 28.32
N ILE A 206 3.62 -5.44 27.72
CA ILE A 206 4.20 -5.38 26.37
C ILE A 206 3.32 -6.22 25.45
N ALA A 207 2.89 -5.66 24.33
CA ALA A 207 2.13 -6.38 23.34
C ALA A 207 2.86 -6.42 21.99
N GLU A 208 2.73 -7.54 21.29
CA GLU A 208 3.08 -7.61 19.88
C GLU A 208 1.93 -7.07 19.06
N PHE A 209 2.23 -6.28 18.03
CA PHE A 209 1.20 -5.74 17.15
C PHE A 209 1.35 -6.18 15.70
N SER A 210 0.25 -6.15 14.98
CA SER A 210 0.18 -6.36 13.54
C SER A 210 -0.71 -5.30 12.90
N VAL A 211 -0.42 -4.94 11.64
CA VAL A 211 -1.23 -4.03 10.84
C VAL A 211 -1.36 -4.56 9.42
N TYR A 212 -2.58 -4.56 8.91
CA TYR A 212 -2.89 -5.01 7.55
C TYR A 212 -3.89 -4.08 6.89
N VAL A 213 -3.72 -3.88 5.59
CA VAL A 213 -4.57 -3.02 4.76
C VAL A 213 -5.02 -3.81 3.53
N ALA A 214 -6.30 -3.71 3.21
CA ALA A 214 -6.87 -4.28 1.98
C ALA A 214 -6.07 -3.79 0.76
N ARG A 215 -5.81 -4.67 -0.20
CA ARG A 215 -4.91 -4.39 -1.34
C ARG A 215 -5.26 -3.10 -2.06
N GLU A 216 -6.56 -2.91 -2.33
CA GLU A 216 -7.12 -1.76 -3.04
C GLU A 216 -7.04 -0.44 -2.27
N HIS A 217 -6.75 -0.48 -0.95
CA HIS A 217 -6.66 0.69 -0.07
C HIS A 217 -5.24 0.96 0.44
N ARG A 218 -4.23 0.22 -0.06
CA ARG A 218 -2.82 0.46 0.29
C ARG A 218 -2.32 1.78 -0.32
N GLY A 219 -1.34 2.40 0.34
CA GLY A 219 -0.82 3.70 -0.10
C GLY A 219 -1.69 4.91 0.24
N LEU A 220 -2.90 4.71 0.81
CA LEU A 220 -3.85 5.77 1.17
C LEU A 220 -3.74 6.25 2.63
N GLY A 221 -2.72 5.84 3.37
CA GLY A 221 -2.54 6.21 4.77
C GLY A 221 -3.33 5.39 5.79
N VAL A 222 -4.12 4.39 5.33
CA VAL A 222 -4.97 3.52 6.19
C VAL A 222 -4.16 2.85 7.30
N GLY A 223 -3.00 2.27 6.95
CA GLY A 223 -2.15 1.57 7.92
C GLY A 223 -1.63 2.50 9.03
N ARG A 224 -1.23 3.74 8.69
CA ARG A 224 -0.82 4.74 9.69
C ARG A 224 -1.98 5.10 10.61
N GLN A 225 -3.18 5.33 10.09
CA GLN A 225 -4.35 5.68 10.90
C GLN A 225 -4.75 4.53 11.83
N ALA A 226 -4.75 3.28 11.35
CA ALA A 226 -4.99 2.11 12.16
C ALA A 226 -3.94 1.97 13.29
N LEU A 227 -2.66 2.21 13.01
CA LEU A 227 -1.60 2.18 14.03
C LEU A 227 -1.80 3.28 15.09
N MET A 228 -2.15 4.51 14.68
CA MET A 228 -2.41 5.59 15.62
C MET A 228 -3.57 5.25 16.55
N ALA A 229 -4.69 4.73 16.02
CA ALA A 229 -5.81 4.28 16.81
C ALA A 229 -5.44 3.10 17.75
N LEU A 230 -4.60 2.17 17.26
CA LEU A 230 -4.13 1.06 18.11
C LEU A 230 -3.29 1.57 19.30
N ILE A 231 -2.43 2.56 19.09
CA ILE A 231 -1.63 3.16 20.15
C ILE A 231 -2.55 3.78 21.23
N GLU A 232 -3.57 4.53 20.81
CA GLU A 232 -4.55 5.12 21.74
C GLU A 232 -5.33 4.08 22.54
N GLU A 233 -5.83 3.02 21.86
CA GLU A 233 -6.56 1.93 22.52
C GLU A 233 -5.64 1.10 23.42
N SER A 234 -4.36 0.97 23.08
CA SER A 234 -3.34 0.30 23.89
C SER A 234 -3.04 1.09 25.16
N ALA A 235 -3.00 2.43 25.09
CA ALA A 235 -2.87 3.29 26.26
C ALA A 235 -4.05 3.12 27.22
N LYS A 236 -5.29 3.12 26.71
CA LYS A 236 -6.50 2.88 27.48
C LYS A 236 -6.53 1.49 28.13
N ALA A 237 -5.96 0.49 27.46
CA ALA A 237 -5.82 -0.87 27.99
C ALA A 237 -4.67 -1.01 29.02
N GLY A 238 -3.90 0.05 29.29
CA GLY A 238 -2.80 0.04 30.25
C GLY A 238 -1.53 -0.66 29.74
N LEU A 239 -1.40 -0.86 28.44
CA LEU A 239 -0.16 -1.36 27.82
C LEU A 239 0.91 -0.26 27.90
N HIS A 240 2.15 -0.68 28.07
CA HIS A 240 3.32 0.20 28.17
C HIS A 240 4.09 0.32 26.87
N LYS A 241 4.17 -0.80 26.12
CA LYS A 241 5.03 -0.89 24.94
C LYS A 241 4.39 -1.77 23.86
N LEU A 242 4.52 -1.33 22.61
CA LEU A 242 4.18 -2.12 21.42
C LEU A 242 5.46 -2.51 20.67
N VAL A 243 5.52 -3.76 20.22
CA VAL A 243 6.66 -4.34 19.48
C VAL A 243 6.13 -5.07 18.26
N SER A 244 6.84 -5.05 17.14
CA SER A 244 6.54 -5.92 16.00
C SER A 244 7.81 -6.33 15.26
N ARG A 245 7.66 -7.33 14.39
CA ARG A 245 8.71 -7.86 13.51
C ARG A 245 8.23 -7.77 12.07
N ILE A 246 8.99 -7.09 11.23
CA ILE A 246 8.61 -6.76 9.86
C ILE A 246 9.69 -7.29 8.94
N PHE A 247 9.33 -7.93 7.83
CA PHE A 247 10.32 -8.33 6.83
C PHE A 247 11.02 -7.09 6.25
N PRO A 248 12.35 -7.11 6.04
CA PRO A 248 13.09 -5.96 5.51
C PRO A 248 12.51 -5.42 4.19
N GLU A 249 12.03 -6.30 3.34
CA GLU A 249 11.40 -6.00 2.05
C GLU A 249 10.01 -5.37 2.16
N ASN A 250 9.34 -5.44 3.32
CA ASN A 250 8.05 -4.78 3.53
C ASN A 250 8.24 -3.29 3.86
N VAL A 251 8.72 -2.55 2.88
CA VAL A 251 9.04 -1.11 3.01
C VAL A 251 7.82 -0.30 3.41
N ALA A 252 6.64 -0.65 2.89
CA ALA A 252 5.38 0.05 3.19
C ALA A 252 5.01 -0.05 4.67
N SER A 253 5.12 -1.25 5.29
CA SER A 253 4.85 -1.44 6.71
C SER A 253 5.87 -0.68 7.58
N ARG A 254 7.17 -0.73 7.22
CA ARG A 254 8.23 0.03 7.91
C ARG A 254 7.98 1.53 7.85
N ALA A 255 7.59 2.06 6.69
CA ALA A 255 7.25 3.48 6.51
C ALA A 255 6.02 3.87 7.36
N ALA A 256 4.96 3.05 7.39
CA ALA A 256 3.79 3.29 8.21
C ALA A 256 4.12 3.31 9.71
N CYS A 257 4.99 2.39 10.17
CA CYS A 257 5.47 2.35 11.56
C CYS A 257 6.28 3.60 11.90
N ARG A 258 7.24 4.02 11.07
CA ARG A 258 8.00 5.26 11.30
C ARG A 258 7.08 6.48 11.38
N ALA A 259 6.11 6.59 10.46
CA ALA A 259 5.14 7.69 10.44
C ALA A 259 4.16 7.68 11.64
N ALA A 260 4.00 6.53 12.31
CA ALA A 260 3.26 6.37 13.56
C ALA A 260 4.16 6.48 14.81
N GLY A 261 5.45 6.85 14.66
CA GLY A 261 6.39 7.10 15.75
C GLY A 261 7.05 5.84 16.34
N PHE A 262 7.05 4.73 15.62
CA PHE A 262 7.84 3.55 15.99
C PHE A 262 9.31 3.70 15.56
N HIS A 263 10.21 3.12 16.34
CA HIS A 263 11.66 3.09 16.07
C HIS A 263 12.08 1.68 15.63
N GLU A 264 12.96 1.61 14.63
CA GLU A 264 13.64 0.37 14.26
C GLU A 264 14.81 0.16 15.22
N VAL A 265 14.77 -0.89 16.03
CA VAL A 265 15.79 -1.15 17.07
C VAL A 265 16.87 -2.14 16.64
N GLY A 266 16.65 -2.85 15.55
CA GLY A 266 17.63 -3.79 15.01
C GLY A 266 17.02 -4.81 14.06
N VAL A 267 17.87 -5.71 13.58
CA VAL A 267 17.50 -6.78 12.65
C VAL A 267 17.84 -8.13 13.25
N TYR A 268 16.84 -8.99 13.40
CA TYR A 268 17.05 -10.40 13.68
C TYR A 268 17.38 -11.13 12.38
N LYS A 269 18.61 -11.66 12.30
CA LYS A 269 19.03 -12.44 11.14
C LYS A 269 18.47 -13.86 11.17
N ALA A 270 17.99 -14.34 10.01
CA ALA A 270 17.47 -15.69 9.85
C ALA A 270 16.45 -16.05 10.97
N HIS A 271 15.50 -15.17 11.25
CA HIS A 271 14.64 -15.21 12.44
C HIS A 271 13.53 -16.27 12.35
N GLY A 272 13.08 -16.61 11.17
CA GLY A 272 12.08 -17.61 10.92
C GLY A 272 12.10 -18.11 9.48
N GLN A 273 11.42 -19.20 9.22
CA GLN A 273 11.29 -19.75 7.87
C GLN A 273 9.91 -19.47 7.29
N LEU A 274 9.87 -19.01 6.05
CA LEU A 274 8.67 -18.94 5.24
C LEU A 274 8.88 -19.87 4.04
N GLU A 275 8.10 -20.93 3.97
CA GLU A 275 8.18 -21.95 2.90
C GLU A 275 9.62 -22.48 2.68
N GLY A 276 10.34 -22.74 3.78
CA GLY A 276 11.70 -23.27 3.78
C GLY A 276 12.80 -22.22 3.60
N VAL A 277 12.46 -20.96 3.35
CA VAL A 277 13.43 -19.86 3.19
C VAL A 277 13.57 -19.08 4.50
N TRP A 278 14.81 -18.95 5.00
CA TRP A 278 15.10 -18.14 6.17
C TRP A 278 14.91 -16.65 5.87
N LYS A 279 14.15 -15.96 6.72
CA LYS A 279 13.84 -14.55 6.61
C LYS A 279 14.42 -13.77 7.78
N ASP A 280 14.98 -12.60 7.47
CA ASP A 280 15.33 -11.60 8.46
C ASP A 280 14.09 -10.86 8.94
N CYS A 281 14.13 -10.26 10.14
CA CYS A 281 13.08 -9.39 10.65
C CYS A 281 13.65 -8.11 11.22
N VAL A 282 13.16 -6.97 10.76
CA VAL A 282 13.37 -5.67 11.41
C VAL A 282 12.45 -5.62 12.62
N VAL A 283 13.03 -5.38 13.79
CA VAL A 283 12.28 -5.18 15.04
C VAL A 283 11.93 -3.70 15.17
N VAL A 284 10.66 -3.41 15.35
CA VAL A 284 10.17 -2.05 15.60
C VAL A 284 9.49 -1.98 16.96
N GLU A 285 9.67 -0.87 17.66
CA GLU A 285 9.04 -0.66 18.97
C GLU A 285 8.61 0.78 19.20
N ARG A 286 7.63 0.95 20.07
CA ARG A 286 7.18 2.25 20.57
C ARG A 286 6.70 2.13 22.01
N LEU A 287 7.07 3.09 22.87
CA LEU A 287 6.41 3.33 24.16
C LEU A 287 5.05 3.96 23.89
N VAL A 288 4.01 3.45 24.57
CA VAL A 288 2.62 3.89 24.34
C VAL A 288 2.35 5.28 24.91
N ASN A 289 2.98 5.60 26.05
CA ASN A 289 2.80 6.86 26.79
C ASN A 289 4.08 7.72 26.74
N GLY A 290 4.87 7.63 25.68
CA GLY A 290 6.11 8.38 25.49
C GLY A 290 5.99 9.44 24.39
#